data_b5295fbec9f24aad958b6bf67ba90ead
#
_entry.id   b5295fbec9f24aad958b6bf67ba90ead
#
_cell.length_a   1.000
_cell.length_b   1.000
_cell.length_c   1.000
_cell.angle_alpha   90.00
_cell.angle_beta   90.00
_cell.angle_gamma   90.00
#
_symmetry.space_group_name_H-M   'P 1'
#
loop_
_entity.id
_entity.type
_entity.pdbx_description
1 polymer ?
#
loop_
_entity_poly.entity_id
_entity_poly.type
_entity_poly.pdbx_seq_one_letter_code
_entity_poly.pdbx_strand_id
1 'polypeptide(L)'
;MIGIGPFLPHHETPFANEEKGSYDLTIFLLSVLRVMFPNVLLPATTALGTIKATGREQGMLAGCNVVMPNLSPVANRKQYELYDNKICTGDEAAECRGCMENRMASVGYHLVVDRGDFKKV
;
A
#
# COMPACT_ATOMS: atom_id res chain seq x y z
N MET A 1 2.08 -2.56 -14.11
CA MET A 1 2.16 -2.21 -12.67
C MET A 1 3.49 -2.70 -12.12
N ILE A 2 4.16 -1.88 -11.33
CA ILE A 2 5.36 -2.26 -10.57
C ILE A 2 5.00 -2.13 -9.09
N GLY A 3 5.05 -3.23 -8.35
CA GLY A 3 4.75 -3.24 -6.91
C GLY A 3 6.04 -3.47 -6.12
N ILE A 4 6.38 -2.52 -5.26
CA ILE A 4 7.41 -2.69 -4.24
C ILE A 4 6.85 -2.25 -2.89
N GLY A 5 7.37 -2.82 -1.84
CA GLY A 5 7.02 -2.45 -0.46
C GLY A 5 8.14 -2.87 0.48
N PRO A 6 8.16 -2.33 1.70
CA PRO A 6 9.11 -2.76 2.69
C PRO A 6 8.81 -4.21 3.11
N PHE A 7 9.85 -4.96 3.40
CA PHE A 7 9.72 -6.27 4.01
C PHE A 7 9.15 -6.13 5.42
N LEU A 8 8.20 -6.98 5.77
CA LEU A 8 7.67 -7.13 7.12
C LEU A 8 7.68 -8.60 7.51
N PRO A 9 8.29 -8.98 8.64
CA PRO A 9 8.35 -10.36 9.08
C PRO A 9 6.96 -10.88 9.50
N HIS A 10 6.81 -12.19 9.49
CA HIS A 10 5.69 -12.92 10.08
C HIS A 10 6.23 -13.98 11.05
N HIS A 11 5.66 -14.06 12.24
CA HIS A 11 6.14 -14.93 13.31
C HIS A 11 6.10 -16.44 12.98
N GLU A 12 5.26 -16.87 12.06
CA GLU A 12 5.15 -18.26 11.61
C GLU A 12 6.05 -18.60 10.41
N THR A 13 7.00 -17.73 10.06
CA THR A 13 7.90 -17.95 8.91
C THR A 13 9.35 -18.08 9.34
N PRO A 14 10.21 -18.69 8.51
CA PRO A 14 11.65 -18.71 8.77
C PRO A 14 12.29 -17.32 8.94
N PHE A 15 11.62 -16.28 8.46
CA PHE A 15 12.07 -14.88 8.51
C PHE A 15 11.52 -14.09 9.73
N ALA A 16 10.96 -14.78 10.73
CA ALA A 16 10.34 -14.15 11.90
C ALA A 16 11.26 -13.20 12.67
N ASN A 17 12.56 -13.49 12.68
CA ASN A 17 13.57 -12.73 13.39
C ASN A 17 14.36 -11.76 12.51
N GLU A 18 13.99 -11.63 11.22
CA GLU A 18 14.65 -10.69 10.32
C GLU A 18 14.20 -9.25 10.60
N GLU A 19 15.09 -8.30 10.35
CA GLU A 19 14.77 -6.89 10.49
C GLU A 19 13.74 -6.43 9.46
N LYS A 20 12.87 -5.52 9.86
CA LYS A 20 11.93 -4.87 8.94
C LYS A 20 12.67 -4.09 7.87
N GLY A 21 12.15 -4.12 6.66
CA GLY A 21 12.66 -3.32 5.55
C GLY A 21 12.54 -1.81 5.82
N SER A 22 13.45 -1.04 5.21
CA SER A 22 13.50 0.41 5.39
C SER A 22 12.31 1.12 4.73
N TYR A 23 11.61 1.92 5.52
CA TYR A 23 10.58 2.84 5.02
C TYR A 23 11.17 3.88 4.06
N ASP A 24 12.25 4.55 4.47
CA ASP A 24 12.85 5.65 3.69
C ASP A 24 13.41 5.16 2.36
N LEU A 25 14.06 4.00 2.36
CA LEU A 25 14.53 3.37 1.12
C LEU A 25 13.36 3.04 0.19
N THR A 26 12.25 2.55 0.72
CA THR A 26 11.06 2.23 -0.09
C THR A 26 10.48 3.49 -0.73
N ILE A 27 10.33 4.59 0.03
CA ILE A 27 9.84 5.88 -0.48
C ILE A 27 10.80 6.42 -1.56
N PHE A 28 12.10 6.36 -1.33
CA PHE A 28 13.11 6.76 -2.31
C PHE A 28 12.99 5.96 -3.62
N LEU A 29 12.90 4.63 -3.53
CA LEU A 29 12.76 3.75 -4.71
C LEU A 29 11.46 3.98 -5.47
N LEU A 30 10.34 4.26 -4.79
CA LEU A 30 9.08 4.63 -5.43
C LEU A 30 9.24 5.92 -6.25
N SER A 31 9.93 6.93 -5.70
CA SER A 31 10.22 8.17 -6.41
C SER A 31 11.10 7.94 -7.64
N VAL A 32 12.15 7.12 -7.52
CA VAL A 32 13.02 6.74 -8.64
C VAL A 32 12.22 6.02 -9.72
N LEU A 33 11.39 5.05 -9.35
CA LEU A 33 10.54 4.32 -10.29
C LEU A 33 9.57 5.25 -11.03
N ARG A 34 9.02 6.25 -10.35
CA ARG A 34 8.13 7.23 -11.00
C ARG A 34 8.87 8.09 -12.03
N VAL A 35 10.09 8.49 -11.73
CA VAL A 35 10.92 9.25 -12.68
C VAL A 35 11.31 8.38 -13.89
N MET A 36 11.69 7.13 -13.64
CA MET A 36 12.08 6.20 -14.72
C MET A 36 10.88 5.77 -15.58
N PHE A 37 9.71 5.62 -14.99
CA PHE A 37 8.51 5.10 -15.64
C PHE A 37 7.30 6.01 -15.36
N PRO A 38 7.17 7.17 -16.03
CA PRO A 38 6.15 8.18 -15.72
C PRO A 38 4.71 7.67 -15.77
N ASN A 39 4.42 6.67 -16.62
CA ASN A 39 3.07 6.17 -16.86
C ASN A 39 2.76 4.85 -16.15
N VAL A 40 3.70 4.31 -15.38
CA VAL A 40 3.51 3.03 -14.71
C VAL A 40 2.51 3.14 -13.54
N LEU A 41 1.76 2.08 -13.30
CA LEU A 41 0.94 1.94 -12.11
C LEU A 41 1.84 1.51 -10.94
N LEU A 42 1.93 2.36 -9.92
CA LEU A 42 2.71 2.16 -8.69
C LEU A 42 1.77 2.15 -7.48
N PRO A 43 1.59 1.02 -6.79
CA PRO A 43 0.76 0.97 -5.60
C PRO A 43 1.47 1.52 -4.36
N ALA A 44 0.75 2.35 -3.59
CA ALA A 44 1.09 2.63 -2.20
C ALA A 44 0.60 1.46 -1.34
N THR A 45 1.52 0.56 -1.00
CA THR A 45 1.18 -0.74 -0.39
C THR A 45 0.67 -0.62 1.04
N THR A 46 -0.08 -1.64 1.48
CA THR A 46 -0.51 -1.76 2.88
C THR A 46 0.68 -1.85 3.83
N ALA A 47 1.79 -2.48 3.40
CA ALA A 47 3.02 -2.58 4.17
C ALA A 47 3.62 -1.21 4.53
N LEU A 48 3.58 -0.22 3.61
CA LEU A 48 3.96 1.16 3.92
C LEU A 48 3.13 1.76 5.05
N GLY A 49 1.80 1.55 5.00
CA GLY A 49 0.89 2.01 6.05
C GLY A 49 1.06 1.26 7.37
N THR A 50 1.55 0.02 7.35
CA THR A 50 1.84 -0.76 8.56
C THR A 50 3.12 -0.28 9.25
N ILE A 51 4.17 0.05 8.51
CA ILE A 51 5.41 0.60 9.09
C ILE A 51 5.18 2.02 9.64
N LYS A 52 4.44 2.85 8.91
CA LYS A 52 4.19 4.24 9.30
C LYS A 52 2.73 4.60 9.00
N ALA A 53 2.03 5.15 9.98
CA ALA A 53 0.60 5.46 9.87
C ALA A 53 0.25 6.30 8.63
N THR A 54 1.11 7.23 8.22
CA THR A 54 0.98 8.06 7.01
C THR A 54 1.71 7.49 5.80
N GLY A 55 2.12 6.21 5.83
CA GLY A 55 2.97 5.62 4.81
C GLY A 55 2.35 5.60 3.42
N ARG A 56 1.04 5.36 3.32
CA ARG A 56 0.35 5.38 2.02
C ARG A 56 0.28 6.79 1.43
N GLU A 57 -0.04 7.79 2.24
CA GLU A 57 -0.06 9.19 1.85
C GLU A 57 1.30 9.65 1.35
N GLN A 58 2.36 9.31 2.08
CA GLN A 58 3.73 9.60 1.67
C GLN A 58 4.12 8.84 0.39
N GLY A 59 3.65 7.60 0.22
CA GLY A 59 3.80 6.86 -1.02
C GLY A 59 3.16 7.57 -2.22
N MET A 60 1.94 8.14 -2.04
CA MET A 60 1.28 8.93 -3.09
C MET A 60 2.10 10.18 -3.44
N LEU A 61 2.58 10.91 -2.44
CA LEU A 61 3.43 12.08 -2.64
C LEU A 61 4.78 11.72 -3.29
N ALA A 62 5.27 10.50 -3.07
CA ALA A 62 6.48 9.97 -3.71
C ALA A 62 6.26 9.46 -5.16
N GLY A 63 5.03 9.55 -5.68
CA GLY A 63 4.73 9.19 -7.05
C GLY A 63 3.89 7.92 -7.24
N CYS A 64 3.40 7.28 -6.19
CA CYS A 64 2.38 6.25 -6.31
C CYS A 64 1.09 6.82 -6.89
N ASN A 65 0.32 5.99 -7.58
CA ASN A 65 -0.94 6.35 -8.20
C ASN A 65 -2.02 5.24 -8.10
N VAL A 66 -1.77 4.25 -7.27
CA VAL A 66 -2.72 3.16 -7.00
C VAL A 66 -2.81 2.94 -5.49
N VAL A 67 -4.02 2.80 -4.98
CA VAL A 67 -4.30 2.30 -3.64
C VAL A 67 -5.31 1.15 -3.72
N MET A 68 -5.11 0.16 -2.88
CA MET A 68 -5.95 -1.04 -2.86
C MET A 68 -6.64 -1.16 -1.50
N PRO A 69 -7.96 -0.94 -1.42
CA PRO A 69 -8.72 -1.25 -0.21
C PRO A 69 -8.79 -2.76 0.01
N ASN A 70 -8.92 -3.18 1.26
CA ASN A 70 -9.15 -4.58 1.57
C ASN A 70 -10.63 -4.92 1.39
N LEU A 71 -10.96 -5.63 0.32
CA LEU A 71 -12.32 -6.06 -0.02
C LEU A 71 -12.65 -7.48 0.45
N SER A 72 -11.71 -8.18 1.08
CA SER A 72 -11.95 -9.51 1.62
C SER A 72 -12.99 -9.47 2.74
N PRO A 73 -13.89 -10.46 2.86
CA PRO A 73 -14.81 -10.57 4.00
C PRO A 73 -14.03 -10.57 5.33
N VAL A 74 -14.53 -9.83 6.32
CA VAL A 74 -13.85 -9.67 7.63
C VAL A 74 -13.52 -11.01 8.28
N ALA A 75 -14.43 -11.98 8.20
CA ALA A 75 -14.24 -13.31 8.77
C ALA A 75 -13.02 -14.07 8.21
N ASN A 76 -12.62 -13.77 6.97
CA ASN A 76 -11.53 -14.46 6.29
C ASN A 76 -10.19 -13.68 6.34
N ARG A 77 -10.19 -12.44 6.82
CA ARG A 77 -9.00 -11.56 6.74
C ARG A 77 -7.81 -12.08 7.52
N LYS A 78 -8.06 -12.73 8.67
CA LYS A 78 -7.00 -13.35 9.48
C LYS A 78 -6.25 -14.46 8.75
N GLN A 79 -6.89 -15.12 7.78
CA GLN A 79 -6.24 -16.16 6.97
C GLN A 79 -5.29 -15.59 5.91
N TYR A 80 -5.29 -14.27 5.72
CA TYR A 80 -4.48 -13.54 4.73
C TYR A 80 -3.54 -12.52 5.38
N GLU A 81 -3.16 -12.75 6.62
CA GLU A 81 -2.10 -12.01 7.28
C GLU A 81 -0.74 -12.50 6.78
N LEU A 82 -0.22 -11.82 5.75
CA LEU A 82 1.07 -12.16 5.13
C LEU A 82 2.28 -11.70 5.97
N TYR A 83 2.05 -10.86 6.96
CA TYR A 83 3.03 -10.31 7.89
C TYR A 83 2.32 -9.82 9.16
N ASP A 84 3.07 -9.73 10.25
CA ASP A 84 2.53 -9.33 11.55
C ASP A 84 2.06 -7.87 11.56
N ASN A 85 1.03 -7.60 12.36
CA ASN A 85 0.43 -6.28 12.56
C ASN A 85 -0.10 -5.62 11.27
N LYS A 86 -0.53 -6.41 10.30
CA LYS A 86 -1.16 -5.89 9.08
C LYS A 86 -2.36 -5.01 9.43
N ILE A 87 -2.38 -3.80 8.87
CA ILE A 87 -3.50 -2.84 9.06
C ILE A 87 -4.72 -3.21 8.21
N CYS A 88 -5.87 -2.60 8.50
CA CYS A 88 -7.15 -2.81 7.77
C CYS A 88 -7.68 -4.24 7.87
N THR A 89 -7.58 -4.84 9.06
CA THR A 89 -8.08 -6.21 9.32
C THR A 89 -9.50 -6.25 9.89
N GLY A 90 -9.98 -5.15 10.51
CA GLY A 90 -11.24 -5.10 11.24
C GLY A 90 -12.40 -4.39 10.55
N ASP A 91 -12.13 -3.52 9.56
CA ASP A 91 -13.17 -2.68 8.94
C ASP A 91 -13.90 -3.42 7.81
N GLU A 92 -15.19 -3.15 7.64
CA GLU A 92 -15.94 -3.58 6.47
C GLU A 92 -15.37 -2.97 5.17
N ALA A 93 -15.63 -3.59 4.03
CA ALA A 93 -15.08 -3.17 2.75
C ALA A 93 -15.47 -1.72 2.38
N ALA A 94 -16.70 -1.32 2.68
CA ALA A 94 -17.19 0.04 2.43
C ALA A 94 -16.50 1.07 3.32
N GLU A 95 -16.30 0.75 4.60
CA GLU A 95 -15.57 1.60 5.56
C GLU A 95 -14.11 1.76 5.17
N CYS A 96 -13.47 0.67 4.75
CA CYS A 96 -12.09 0.70 4.27
C CYS A 96 -11.94 1.61 3.04
N ARG A 97 -12.91 1.61 2.13
CA ARG A 97 -12.93 2.52 0.96
C ARG A 97 -13.09 3.98 1.39
N GLY A 98 -14.06 4.29 2.26
CA GLY A 98 -14.28 5.66 2.77
C GLY A 98 -13.09 6.20 3.53
N CYS A 99 -12.47 5.38 4.39
CA CYS A 99 -11.23 5.71 5.09
C CYS A 99 -10.10 6.04 4.08
N MET A 100 -9.94 5.23 3.05
CA MET A 100 -8.93 5.43 2.01
C MET A 100 -9.15 6.74 1.25
N GLU A 101 -10.40 7.06 0.90
CA GLU A 101 -10.75 8.30 0.21
C GLU A 101 -10.41 9.53 1.05
N ASN A 102 -10.78 9.53 2.33
CA ASN A 102 -10.43 10.62 3.26
C ASN A 102 -8.92 10.79 3.40
N ARG A 103 -8.18 9.69 3.47
CA ARG A 103 -6.71 9.71 3.56
C ARG A 103 -6.08 10.29 2.29
N MET A 104 -6.56 9.92 1.12
CA MET A 104 -6.06 10.46 -0.15
C MET A 104 -6.43 11.95 -0.29
N ALA A 105 -7.63 12.34 0.11
CA ALA A 105 -8.05 13.73 0.12
C ALA A 105 -7.16 14.62 0.99
N SER A 106 -6.65 14.09 2.10
CA SER A 106 -5.74 14.85 2.99
C SER A 106 -4.41 15.24 2.35
N VAL A 107 -4.03 14.59 1.26
CA VAL A 107 -2.81 14.89 0.47
C VAL A 107 -3.11 15.40 -0.94
N GLY A 108 -4.36 15.85 -1.17
CA GLY A 108 -4.76 16.50 -2.41
C GLY A 108 -5.16 15.57 -3.55
N TYR A 109 -5.38 14.27 -3.28
CA TYR A 109 -5.82 13.28 -4.25
C TYR A 109 -7.28 12.86 -4.00
N HIS A 110 -7.94 12.38 -5.04
CA HIS A 110 -9.24 11.72 -4.94
C HIS A 110 -9.17 10.34 -5.58
N LEU A 111 -9.99 9.41 -5.08
CA LEU A 111 -10.04 8.06 -5.60
C LEU A 111 -10.96 7.97 -6.82
N VAL A 112 -10.46 7.34 -7.86
CA VAL A 112 -11.27 6.89 -9.00
C VAL A 112 -11.28 5.37 -9.03
N VAL A 113 -12.43 4.79 -9.37
CA VAL A 113 -12.54 3.35 -9.61
C VAL A 113 -12.24 3.10 -11.08
N ASP A 114 -11.11 2.46 -11.34
CA ASP A 114 -10.65 2.16 -12.69
C ASP A 114 -10.11 0.72 -12.73
N ARG A 115 -10.14 0.11 -13.89
CA ARG A 115 -9.58 -1.24 -14.11
C ARG A 115 -8.07 -1.27 -13.94
N GLY A 116 -7.41 -0.12 -14.03
CA GLY A 116 -5.97 0.02 -13.92
C GLY A 116 -5.21 -0.56 -15.11
N ASP A 117 -5.75 -0.41 -16.31
CA ASP A 117 -5.06 -0.82 -17.54
C ASP A 117 -3.86 0.10 -17.81
N PHE A 118 -2.80 -0.47 -18.38
CA PHE A 118 -1.66 0.30 -18.85
C PHE A 118 -2.08 1.20 -20.02
N LYS A 119 -1.94 2.50 -19.84
CA LYS A 119 -2.19 3.48 -20.90
C LYS A 119 -0.88 3.70 -21.67
N LYS A 120 -0.85 3.26 -22.94
CA LYS A 120 0.21 3.69 -23.86
C LYS A 120 0.04 5.18 -24.12
N VAL A 121 1.13 5.91 -24.07
CA VAL A 121 1.21 7.30 -24.53
C VAL A 121 1.31 7.31 -26.04
#